data_d8b298d1ccbf16f2aa09f345c9b76c96
#
_entry.id   d8b298d1ccbf16f2aa09f345c9b76c96
#
_cell.length_a   1.000
_cell.length_b   1.000
_cell.length_c   1.000
_cell.angle_alpha   90.00
_cell.angle_beta   90.00
_cell.angle_gamma   90.00
#
_symmetry.space_group_name_H-M   'P 1'
#
loop_
_entity.id
_entity.type
_entity.pdbx_description
1 polymer ?
#
loop_
_entity_poly.entity_id
_entity_poly.type
_entity_poly.pdbx_seq_one_letter_code
_entity_poly.pdbx_strand_id
1 'polypeptide(L)'
;VQLNYYHNNADYRRINMMTYKWDNTNYDLEPARNQKWEVRLNVAHKGNQFSVTYFQERMNNAFRDISYYRTLAYKKYDTSSINSSELTGPPALEGLAYAEDTLINAYKMAGNGTRVRKQGVEFTFSSQRIKQLKTRFTVTGAWLKTTYSNSMPEYKESSIILNGEQLQYVGLYDWESGSTNEVFNTNVTADTYLNRIGMAFSVTAQCTWYTATQSLWNNGTPVSYVDKGGKVHLFTEADATDVQLQHLVNKYADDYFNRRVVPFEMGINLKATKEIGKYMQLSLFVNRLLNVAPIYHRGTREVKRIYNPYFGMEANLRF
;
A
#
# COMPACT_ATOMS: atom_id res chain seq x y z
N VAL A 1 -17.38 17.11 9.19
CA VAL A 1 -18.32 18.05 8.54
C VAL A 1 -18.47 17.64 7.10
N GLN A 2 -19.64 17.18 6.73
CA GLN A 2 -19.96 16.90 5.32
C GLN A 2 -20.79 18.09 4.80
N LEU A 3 -20.22 18.83 3.84
CA LEU A 3 -20.94 19.86 3.12
C LEU A 3 -21.53 19.23 1.86
N ASN A 4 -22.85 19.13 1.79
CA ASN A 4 -23.53 18.77 0.56
C ASN A 4 -23.69 20.02 -0.29
N TYR A 5 -23.10 20.00 -1.48
CA TYR A 5 -23.14 21.11 -2.41
C TYR A 5 -24.51 21.21 -3.08
N TYR A 6 -25.04 22.42 -3.11
CA TYR A 6 -26.07 22.82 -4.05
C TYR A 6 -25.44 23.07 -5.42
N HIS A 7 -25.88 22.35 -6.44
CA HIS A 7 -25.42 22.56 -7.81
C HIS A 7 -26.53 23.23 -8.63
N ASN A 8 -26.20 24.36 -9.25
CA ASN A 8 -27.09 25.15 -10.07
C ASN A 8 -27.25 24.58 -11.50
N ASN A 9 -27.14 23.28 -11.67
CA ASN A 9 -27.28 22.59 -12.95
C ASN A 9 -28.65 21.90 -13.00
N ALA A 10 -29.44 22.19 -14.08
CA ALA A 10 -30.77 21.62 -14.31
C ALA A 10 -30.79 20.08 -14.27
N ASP A 11 -29.69 19.42 -14.67
CA ASP A 11 -29.58 17.97 -14.66
C ASP A 11 -29.47 17.36 -13.25
N TYR A 12 -29.04 18.13 -12.28
CA TYR A 12 -28.81 17.65 -10.90
C TYR A 12 -29.94 18.02 -9.91
N ARG A 13 -30.96 18.72 -10.23
CA ARG A 13 -32.17 19.10 -9.46
C ARG A 13 -32.23 18.64 -7.99
N ARG A 14 -31.10 18.56 -7.30
CA ARG A 14 -31.02 18.15 -5.89
C ARG A 14 -30.93 19.38 -5.00
N ILE A 15 -32.03 19.66 -4.35
CA ILE A 15 -32.05 20.65 -3.29
C ILE A 15 -31.93 19.89 -1.97
N ASN A 16 -30.71 19.68 -1.55
CA ASN A 16 -30.46 19.04 -0.26
C ASN A 16 -29.27 19.73 0.38
N MET A 17 -29.54 20.66 1.29
CA MET A 17 -28.49 21.26 2.11
C MET A 17 -28.71 20.82 3.55
N MET A 18 -27.98 19.75 3.92
CA MET A 18 -27.89 19.32 5.31
C MET A 18 -26.42 19.31 5.71
N THR A 19 -26.11 19.96 6.81
CA THR A 19 -24.76 19.91 7.41
C THR A 19 -24.81 18.94 8.58
N TYR A 20 -24.04 17.87 8.47
CA TYR A 20 -23.83 16.91 9.55
C TYR A 20 -22.46 17.11 10.15
N LYS A 21 -22.39 17.19 11.46
CA LYS A 21 -21.15 17.26 12.20
C LYS A 21 -21.09 16.07 13.16
N TRP A 22 -20.07 15.22 13.00
CA TRP A 22 -19.86 14.09 13.90
C TRP A 22 -18.45 14.13 14.48
N ASP A 23 -18.35 13.68 15.70
CA ASP A 23 -17.09 13.28 16.30
C ASP A 23 -16.86 11.79 15.96
N ASN A 24 -15.83 11.52 15.16
CA ASN A 24 -15.41 10.17 14.80
C ASN A 24 -14.15 9.76 15.58
N THR A 25 -13.88 10.39 16.71
CA THR A 25 -12.78 10.00 17.60
C THR A 25 -13.10 8.66 18.24
N ASN A 26 -12.18 7.72 18.14
CA ASN A 26 -12.28 6.46 18.89
C ASN A 26 -11.53 6.61 20.21
N TYR A 27 -12.29 6.68 21.30
CA TYR A 27 -11.74 6.79 22.66
C TYR A 27 -11.31 5.44 23.24
N ASP A 28 -11.65 4.32 22.59
CA ASP A 28 -11.32 2.95 23.03
C ASP A 28 -10.08 2.40 22.31
N LEU A 29 -9.25 3.28 21.74
CA LEU A 29 -8.00 2.87 21.10
C LEU A 29 -7.01 2.33 22.13
N GLU A 30 -6.55 1.12 21.89
CA GLU A 30 -5.47 0.51 22.66
C GLU A 30 -4.09 0.82 22.04
N PRO A 31 -3.02 0.92 22.82
CA PRO A 31 -1.67 1.04 22.30
C PRO A 31 -1.31 -0.15 21.40
N ALA A 32 -0.76 0.13 20.23
CA ALA A 32 -0.23 -0.91 19.37
C ALA A 32 0.98 -1.58 20.04
N ARG A 33 0.96 -2.92 20.09
CA ARG A 33 2.03 -3.72 20.75
C ARG A 33 2.81 -4.47 19.67
N ASN A 34 4.11 -4.21 19.64
CA ASN A 34 5.03 -4.91 18.77
C ASN A 34 5.97 -5.81 19.58
N GLN A 35 6.06 -7.07 19.20
CA GLN A 35 6.99 -8.05 19.75
C GLN A 35 8.00 -8.42 18.67
N LYS A 36 9.28 -8.18 18.95
CA LYS A 36 10.38 -8.53 18.05
C LYS A 36 11.39 -9.41 18.80
N TRP A 37 11.86 -10.43 18.15
CA TRP A 37 13.05 -11.17 18.57
C TRP A 37 13.99 -11.37 17.37
N GLU A 38 15.27 -11.46 17.65
CA GLU A 38 16.29 -11.68 16.66
C GLU A 38 17.44 -12.53 17.20
N VAL A 39 18.04 -13.31 16.32
CA VAL A 39 19.26 -14.06 16.59
C VAL A 39 20.30 -13.65 15.59
N ARG A 40 21.47 -13.26 16.07
CA ARG A 40 22.59 -12.80 15.24
C ARG A 40 23.83 -13.63 15.50
N LEU A 41 24.47 -14.05 14.41
CA LEU A 41 25.77 -14.67 14.42
C LEU A 41 26.78 -13.75 13.73
N ASN A 42 27.90 -13.45 14.40
CA ASN A 42 29.02 -12.71 13.84
C ASN A 42 30.27 -13.57 13.88
N VAL A 43 30.97 -13.67 12.76
CA VAL A 43 32.22 -14.40 12.63
C VAL A 43 33.29 -13.49 12.03
N ALA A 44 34.43 -13.38 12.68
CA ALA A 44 35.57 -12.65 12.17
C ALA A 44 36.79 -13.62 12.07
N HIS A 45 37.38 -13.72 10.89
CA HIS A 45 38.54 -14.57 10.65
C HIS A 45 39.48 -13.94 9.63
N LYS A 46 40.76 -13.79 10.00
CA LYS A 46 41.80 -13.26 9.12
C LYS A 46 41.44 -12.00 8.35
N GLY A 47 40.79 -11.06 9.03
CA GLY A 47 40.33 -9.78 8.44
C GLY A 47 39.04 -9.84 7.59
N ASN A 48 38.50 -11.04 7.42
CA ASN A 48 37.13 -11.20 6.87
C ASN A 48 36.11 -11.16 7.99
N GLN A 49 34.95 -10.60 7.70
CA GLN A 49 33.82 -10.49 8.64
C GLN A 49 32.55 -11.02 7.97
N PHE A 50 31.84 -11.85 8.69
CA PHE A 50 30.51 -12.33 8.28
C PHE A 50 29.52 -12.12 9.40
N SER A 51 28.36 -11.64 9.07
CA SER A 51 27.24 -11.46 9.98
C SER A 51 25.98 -11.99 9.32
N VAL A 52 25.19 -12.74 10.06
CA VAL A 52 23.84 -13.15 9.66
C VAL A 52 22.88 -12.93 10.83
N THR A 53 21.71 -12.38 10.55
CA THR A 53 20.66 -12.12 11.51
C THR A 53 19.38 -12.72 10.99
N TYR A 54 18.70 -13.53 11.81
CA TYR A 54 17.30 -13.90 11.59
C TYR A 54 16.44 -13.15 12.60
N PHE A 55 15.31 -12.61 12.14
CA PHE A 55 14.38 -11.92 13.01
C PHE A 55 12.92 -12.28 12.70
N GLN A 56 12.08 -12.14 13.71
CA GLN A 56 10.63 -12.20 13.61
C GLN A 56 9.99 -11.08 14.42
N GLU A 57 8.96 -10.45 13.85
CA GLU A 57 8.22 -9.36 14.44
C GLU A 57 6.72 -9.61 14.29
N ARG A 58 5.94 -9.35 15.36
CA ARG A 58 4.48 -9.47 15.36
C ARG A 58 3.86 -8.24 16.01
N MET A 59 2.88 -7.70 15.33
CA MET A 59 2.02 -6.64 15.83
C MET A 59 0.57 -7.08 15.62
N ASN A 60 -0.20 -7.23 16.69
CA ASN A 60 -1.55 -7.80 16.61
C ASN A 60 -2.67 -6.76 16.63
N ASN A 61 -2.40 -5.54 17.05
CA ASN A 61 -3.37 -4.47 17.23
C ASN A 61 -2.86 -3.15 16.64
N ALA A 62 -2.24 -3.20 15.45
CA ALA A 62 -1.82 -2.00 14.74
C ALA A 62 -3.02 -1.16 14.31
N PHE A 63 -2.83 0.15 14.25
CA PHE A 63 -3.86 1.09 13.87
C PHE A 63 -4.17 1.03 12.38
N ARG A 64 -5.44 1.20 12.05
CA ARG A 64 -5.91 1.47 10.69
C ARG A 64 -7.21 2.26 10.75
N ASP A 65 -7.53 2.93 9.64
CA ASP A 65 -8.85 3.48 9.43
C ASP A 65 -9.81 2.35 9.07
N ILE A 66 -10.87 2.21 9.86
CA ILE A 66 -11.95 1.25 9.66
C ILE A 66 -13.16 2.02 9.15
N SER A 67 -13.76 1.53 8.06
CA SER A 67 -14.99 2.09 7.52
C SER A 67 -16.19 1.61 8.30
N TYR A 68 -17.03 2.54 8.68
CA TYR A 68 -18.33 2.32 9.32
C TYR A 68 -19.40 3.01 8.54
N TYR A 69 -20.64 2.63 8.79
CA TYR A 69 -21.82 3.17 8.10
C TYR A 69 -22.88 3.55 9.10
N ARG A 70 -23.58 4.64 8.81
CA ARG A 70 -24.76 5.08 9.56
C ARG A 70 -25.86 5.48 8.60
N THR A 71 -27.09 5.26 9.00
CA THR A 71 -28.26 5.71 8.27
C THR A 71 -28.59 7.14 8.66
N LEU A 72 -28.87 7.96 7.66
CA LEU A 72 -29.32 9.34 7.82
C LEU A 72 -30.71 9.47 7.23
N ALA A 73 -31.67 9.86 8.06
CA ALA A 73 -32.99 10.24 7.60
C ALA A 73 -32.97 11.68 7.08
N TYR A 74 -33.64 11.93 5.98
CA TYR A 74 -33.77 13.25 5.39
C TYR A 74 -35.09 13.42 4.70
N LYS A 75 -35.50 14.68 4.52
CA LYS A 75 -36.70 15.04 3.75
C LYS A 75 -36.33 15.15 2.27
N LYS A 76 -36.94 14.31 1.45
CA LYS A 76 -36.79 14.35 -0.01
C LYS A 76 -37.95 15.22 -0.54
N TYR A 77 -37.66 16.48 -0.84
CA TYR A 77 -38.65 17.44 -1.35
C TYR A 77 -38.96 17.15 -2.82
N ASP A 78 -40.23 17.36 -3.17
CA ASP A 78 -40.67 17.42 -4.57
C ASP A 78 -40.20 18.74 -5.19
N THR A 79 -39.28 18.66 -6.12
CA THR A 79 -38.67 19.82 -6.77
C THR A 79 -39.22 20.07 -8.17
N SER A 80 -40.26 19.36 -8.59
CA SER A 80 -40.84 19.47 -9.93
C SER A 80 -41.35 20.87 -10.26
N SER A 81 -41.75 21.64 -9.25
CA SER A 81 -42.25 23.02 -9.39
C SER A 81 -41.13 24.09 -9.40
N ILE A 82 -39.88 23.70 -9.18
CA ILE A 82 -38.73 24.64 -9.09
C ILE A 82 -38.05 24.75 -10.45
N ASN A 83 -38.04 25.97 -10.99
CA ASN A 83 -37.23 26.29 -12.16
C ASN A 83 -35.79 26.60 -11.74
N SER A 84 -34.90 25.64 -11.93
CA SER A 84 -33.50 25.77 -11.51
C SER A 84 -32.70 26.85 -12.27
N SER A 85 -33.15 27.25 -13.45
CA SER A 85 -32.51 28.31 -14.25
C SER A 85 -32.77 29.72 -13.74
N GLU A 86 -33.82 29.89 -12.92
CA GLU A 86 -34.22 31.19 -12.36
C GLU A 86 -33.71 31.39 -10.92
N LEU A 87 -33.04 30.38 -10.36
CA LEU A 87 -32.55 30.43 -8.99
C LEU A 87 -31.30 31.31 -8.88
N THR A 88 -31.36 32.35 -8.08
CA THR A 88 -30.24 33.21 -7.70
C THR A 88 -29.61 32.84 -6.35
N GLY A 89 -30.19 31.85 -5.67
CA GLY A 89 -29.78 31.34 -4.37
C GLY A 89 -30.47 30.04 -4.01
N PRO A 90 -30.31 29.54 -2.77
CA PRO A 90 -31.01 28.36 -2.30
C PRO A 90 -32.52 28.57 -2.41
N PRO A 91 -33.26 27.61 -2.99
CA PRO A 91 -34.73 27.73 -3.08
C PRO A 91 -35.40 27.66 -1.69
N ALA A 92 -36.50 28.36 -1.52
CA ALA A 92 -37.31 28.20 -0.35
C ALA A 92 -37.98 26.81 -0.34
N LEU A 93 -37.81 26.08 0.74
CA LEU A 93 -38.37 24.73 0.90
C LEU A 93 -39.75 24.76 1.59
N GLU A 94 -40.15 25.92 2.07
CA GLU A 94 -41.43 26.12 2.73
C GLU A 94 -42.57 25.88 1.76
N GLY A 95 -43.50 25.01 2.15
CA GLY A 95 -44.66 24.67 1.31
C GLY A 95 -44.43 23.61 0.25
N LEU A 96 -43.23 23.12 0.05
CA LEU A 96 -42.97 21.99 -0.84
C LEU A 96 -43.40 20.67 -0.19
N ALA A 97 -44.04 19.80 -0.96
CA ALA A 97 -44.31 18.43 -0.55
C ALA A 97 -42.98 17.69 -0.35
N TYR A 98 -42.91 16.82 0.64
CA TYR A 98 -41.75 15.97 0.88
C TYR A 98 -42.15 14.56 1.28
N ALA A 99 -41.25 13.60 1.00
CA ALA A 99 -41.30 12.27 1.56
C ALA A 99 -40.08 12.10 2.49
N GLU A 100 -40.21 11.35 3.58
CA GLU A 100 -39.10 10.95 4.38
C GLU A 100 -38.35 9.83 3.64
N ASP A 101 -37.04 9.97 3.52
CA ASP A 101 -36.16 8.99 2.90
C ASP A 101 -34.92 8.83 3.76
N THR A 102 -34.16 7.76 3.52
CA THR A 102 -32.92 7.44 4.23
C THR A 102 -31.78 7.23 3.24
N LEU A 103 -30.57 7.52 3.66
CA LEU A 103 -29.36 7.20 2.94
C LEU A 103 -28.31 6.61 3.87
N ILE A 104 -27.50 5.72 3.34
CA ILE A 104 -26.33 5.20 4.05
C ILE A 104 -25.17 6.17 3.86
N ASN A 105 -24.56 6.59 4.96
CA ASN A 105 -23.39 7.46 4.96
C ASN A 105 -22.18 6.74 5.55
N ALA A 106 -21.11 6.67 4.77
CA ALA A 106 -19.84 6.12 5.20
C ALA A 106 -19.06 7.12 6.05
N TYR A 107 -18.39 6.63 7.09
CA TYR A 107 -17.39 7.37 7.83
C TYR A 107 -16.24 6.47 8.22
N LYS A 108 -15.09 7.07 8.53
CA LYS A 108 -13.91 6.33 9.00
C LYS A 108 -13.60 6.69 10.43
N MET A 109 -13.15 5.70 11.16
CA MET A 109 -12.67 5.85 12.53
C MET A 109 -11.43 4.99 12.70
N ALA A 110 -10.40 5.52 13.38
CA ALA A 110 -9.21 4.76 13.70
C ALA A 110 -9.55 3.59 14.64
N GLY A 111 -8.94 2.45 14.42
CA GLY A 111 -9.14 1.26 15.24
C GLY A 111 -7.92 0.34 15.25
N ASN A 112 -7.86 -0.56 16.21
CA ASN A 112 -6.82 -1.57 16.36
C ASN A 112 -7.09 -2.79 15.45
N GLY A 113 -7.29 -2.53 14.16
CA GLY A 113 -7.82 -3.48 13.20
C GLY A 113 -6.79 -4.14 12.28
N THR A 114 -5.49 -4.03 12.57
CA THR A 114 -4.45 -4.61 11.71
C THR A 114 -3.55 -5.57 12.47
N ARG A 115 -3.27 -6.70 11.85
CA ARG A 115 -2.23 -7.65 12.28
C ARG A 115 -1.08 -7.60 11.28
N VAL A 116 0.15 -7.47 11.79
CA VAL A 116 1.36 -7.46 10.96
C VAL A 116 2.29 -8.56 11.46
N ARG A 117 2.79 -9.37 10.54
CA ARG A 117 3.83 -10.36 10.80
C ARG A 117 4.98 -10.12 9.84
N LYS A 118 6.19 -9.94 10.38
CA LYS A 118 7.41 -9.80 9.58
C LYS A 118 8.40 -10.85 10.00
N GLN A 119 9.13 -11.38 9.04
CA GLN A 119 10.27 -12.25 9.28
C GLN A 119 11.31 -12.03 8.20
N GLY A 120 12.56 -12.24 8.53
CA GLY A 120 13.60 -12.07 7.55
C GLY A 120 14.96 -12.62 7.99
N VAL A 121 15.81 -12.76 6.98
CA VAL A 121 17.22 -13.07 7.14
C VAL A 121 18.00 -11.94 6.50
N GLU A 122 18.90 -11.34 7.25
CA GLU A 122 19.85 -10.33 6.76
C GLU A 122 21.26 -10.87 6.91
N PHE A 123 22.11 -10.63 5.91
CA PHE A 123 23.50 -11.02 6.01
C PHE A 123 24.43 -9.96 5.41
N THR A 124 25.63 -9.93 5.96
CA THR A 124 26.71 -9.07 5.48
C THR A 124 28.00 -9.88 5.51
N PHE A 125 28.73 -9.83 4.41
CA PHE A 125 30.10 -10.32 4.32
C PHE A 125 31.02 -9.19 3.89
N SER A 126 32.14 -8.99 4.56
CA SER A 126 33.17 -8.04 4.18
C SER A 126 34.53 -8.79 4.15
N SER A 127 35.16 -8.80 2.99
CA SER A 127 36.47 -9.40 2.85
C SER A 127 37.58 -8.56 3.48
N GLN A 128 38.68 -9.17 3.87
CA GLN A 128 39.93 -8.41 4.00
C GLN A 128 40.28 -7.75 2.64
N ARG A 129 41.04 -6.67 2.69
CA ARG A 129 41.54 -6.05 1.45
C ARG A 129 42.52 -7.00 0.75
N ILE A 130 42.20 -7.40 -0.47
CA ILE A 130 43.07 -8.25 -1.29
C ILE A 130 44.23 -7.37 -1.80
N LYS A 131 45.46 -7.63 -1.33
CA LYS A 131 46.61 -6.76 -1.58
C LYS A 131 46.96 -6.60 -3.07
N GLN A 132 46.85 -7.69 -3.83
CA GLN A 132 47.13 -7.71 -5.28
C GLN A 132 46.16 -6.82 -6.07
N LEU A 133 44.87 -6.89 -5.74
CA LEU A 133 43.80 -6.12 -6.40
C LEU A 133 43.60 -4.74 -5.75
N LYS A 134 44.19 -4.52 -4.57
CA LYS A 134 43.91 -3.34 -3.72
C LYS A 134 42.42 -3.12 -3.46
N THR A 135 41.63 -4.19 -3.48
CA THR A 135 40.19 -4.20 -3.46
C THR A 135 39.68 -4.91 -2.21
N ARG A 136 38.61 -4.37 -1.63
CA ARG A 136 37.73 -5.00 -0.62
C ARG A 136 36.43 -5.34 -1.28
N PHE A 137 35.91 -6.53 -1.02
CA PHE A 137 34.55 -6.92 -1.41
C PHE A 137 33.64 -6.87 -0.21
N THR A 138 32.45 -6.30 -0.42
CA THR A 138 31.36 -6.32 0.56
C THR A 138 30.12 -6.89 -0.12
N VAL A 139 29.52 -7.90 0.51
CA VAL A 139 28.25 -8.48 0.06
C VAL A 139 27.23 -8.26 1.18
N THR A 140 26.12 -7.63 0.87
CA THR A 140 24.97 -7.51 1.77
C THR A 140 23.77 -8.13 1.12
N GLY A 141 22.88 -8.70 1.89
CA GLY A 141 21.63 -9.24 1.37
C GLY A 141 20.56 -9.34 2.43
N ALA A 142 19.32 -9.34 1.98
CA ALA A 142 18.17 -9.51 2.83
C ALA A 142 17.07 -10.30 2.10
N TRP A 143 16.52 -11.29 2.79
CA TRP A 143 15.25 -11.89 2.48
C TRP A 143 14.23 -11.46 3.52
N LEU A 144 13.13 -10.82 3.08
CA LEU A 144 12.11 -10.27 3.95
C LEU A 144 10.73 -10.78 3.49
N LYS A 145 9.92 -11.19 4.46
CA LYS A 145 8.53 -11.56 4.23
C LYS A 145 7.64 -10.84 5.23
N THR A 146 6.66 -10.09 4.73
CA THR A 146 5.72 -9.34 5.55
C THR A 146 4.29 -9.73 5.17
N THR A 147 3.48 -10.11 6.16
CA THR A 147 2.05 -10.36 6.00
C THR A 147 1.29 -9.28 6.75
N TYR A 148 0.40 -8.58 6.06
CA TYR A 148 -0.58 -7.65 6.61
C TYR A 148 -1.95 -8.28 6.50
N SER A 149 -2.70 -8.28 7.59
CA SER A 149 -4.09 -8.74 7.57
C SER A 149 -4.98 -7.88 8.46
N ASN A 150 -6.25 -7.82 8.12
CA ASN A 150 -7.27 -7.28 8.98
C ASN A 150 -7.48 -8.22 10.16
N SER A 151 -7.69 -7.66 11.36
CA SER A 151 -8.03 -8.42 12.57
C SER A 151 -9.45 -8.13 13.07
N MET A 152 -10.20 -7.32 12.31
CA MET A 152 -11.60 -6.96 12.60
C MET A 152 -12.43 -7.10 11.33
N PRO A 153 -13.74 -7.37 11.46
CA PRO A 153 -14.67 -7.36 10.34
C PRO A 153 -14.63 -6.03 9.58
N GLU A 154 -14.90 -6.06 8.30
CA GLU A 154 -14.81 -4.92 7.40
C GLU A 154 -16.13 -4.70 6.67
N TYR A 155 -16.63 -3.45 6.75
CA TYR A 155 -17.75 -3.03 5.94
C TYR A 155 -17.28 -2.60 4.55
N LYS A 156 -17.98 -3.06 3.52
CA LYS A 156 -17.74 -2.63 2.14
C LYS A 156 -19.06 -2.24 1.48
N GLU A 157 -19.08 -1.05 0.94
CA GLU A 157 -20.15 -0.57 0.10
C GLU A 157 -19.89 -0.99 -1.35
N SER A 158 -20.94 -1.45 -2.02
CA SER A 158 -20.93 -1.67 -3.45
C SER A 158 -21.87 -0.69 -4.12
N SER A 159 -21.37 0.13 -5.00
CA SER A 159 -22.14 1.13 -5.72
C SER A 159 -22.64 0.53 -7.04
N ILE A 160 -23.87 -0.01 -7.02
CA ILE A 160 -24.53 -0.54 -8.21
C ILE A 160 -25.82 0.23 -8.46
N ILE A 161 -26.08 0.53 -9.73
CA ILE A 161 -27.34 1.13 -10.19
C ILE A 161 -28.17 0.02 -10.84
N LEU A 162 -29.33 -0.25 -10.31
CA LEU A 162 -30.31 -1.17 -10.86
C LEU A 162 -31.58 -0.40 -11.24
N ASN A 163 -32.04 -0.51 -12.48
CA ASN A 163 -33.23 0.20 -13.00
C ASN A 163 -33.22 1.72 -12.74
N GLY A 164 -32.04 2.35 -12.78
CA GLY A 164 -31.88 3.78 -12.56
C GLY A 164 -31.80 4.21 -11.09
N GLU A 165 -31.90 3.28 -10.14
CA GLU A 165 -31.76 3.53 -8.71
C GLU A 165 -30.46 2.93 -8.17
N GLN A 166 -29.74 3.70 -7.36
CA GLN A 166 -28.55 3.21 -6.67
C GLN A 166 -28.98 2.28 -5.52
N LEU A 167 -28.49 1.04 -5.57
CA LEU A 167 -28.68 0.11 -4.47
C LEU A 167 -27.86 0.55 -3.25
N GLN A 168 -28.50 0.61 -2.10
CA GLN A 168 -27.89 1.06 -0.85
C GLN A 168 -27.83 -0.10 0.15
N TYR A 169 -26.91 -1.01 -0.08
CA TYR A 169 -26.59 -2.10 0.83
C TYR A 169 -25.10 -2.09 1.13
N VAL A 170 -24.75 -2.41 2.37
CA VAL A 170 -23.35 -2.49 2.82
C VAL A 170 -23.09 -3.87 3.39
N GLY A 171 -22.20 -4.63 2.76
CA GLY A 171 -21.80 -5.93 3.25
C GLY A 171 -20.82 -5.83 4.42
N LEU A 172 -20.99 -6.69 5.43
CA LEU A 172 -20.03 -6.93 6.50
C LEU A 172 -19.31 -8.24 6.24
N TYR A 173 -17.98 -8.18 6.17
CA TYR A 173 -17.12 -9.30 5.84
C TYR A 173 -16.22 -9.64 7.03
N ASP A 174 -16.33 -10.87 7.50
CA ASP A 174 -15.57 -11.38 8.65
C ASP A 174 -14.49 -12.35 8.17
N TRP A 175 -13.49 -11.83 7.47
CA TRP A 175 -12.30 -12.59 7.08
C TRP A 175 -11.03 -11.76 7.25
N GLU A 176 -9.92 -12.44 7.39
CA GLU A 176 -8.60 -11.81 7.41
C GLU A 176 -8.17 -11.38 5.99
N SER A 177 -8.75 -10.29 5.46
CA SER A 177 -8.30 -9.72 4.20
C SER A 177 -6.91 -9.10 4.38
N GLY A 178 -6.09 -9.17 3.33
CA GLY A 178 -4.74 -8.61 3.37
C GLY A 178 -3.84 -9.20 2.30
N SER A 179 -2.53 -9.05 2.52
CA SER A 179 -1.54 -9.53 1.58
C SER A 179 -0.23 -9.95 2.25
N THR A 180 0.47 -10.87 1.60
CA THR A 180 1.86 -11.20 1.88
C THR A 180 2.75 -10.58 0.82
N ASN A 181 3.80 -9.89 1.27
CA ASN A 181 4.85 -9.33 0.42
C ASN A 181 6.18 -9.99 0.78
N GLU A 182 6.96 -10.35 -0.23
CA GLU A 182 8.22 -11.04 -0.07
C GLU A 182 9.26 -10.44 -1.02
N VAL A 183 10.47 -10.24 -0.55
CA VAL A 183 11.59 -9.73 -1.35
C VAL A 183 12.88 -10.42 -0.97
N PHE A 184 13.69 -10.74 -1.97
CA PHE A 184 15.08 -11.15 -1.78
C PHE A 184 15.98 -10.28 -2.64
N ASN A 185 16.92 -9.59 -1.98
CA ASN A 185 17.91 -8.74 -2.64
C ASN A 185 19.31 -8.98 -2.13
N THR A 186 20.29 -8.63 -2.94
CA THR A 186 21.70 -8.61 -2.57
C THR A 186 22.42 -7.45 -3.25
N ASN A 187 23.41 -6.87 -2.55
CA ASN A 187 24.33 -5.91 -3.13
C ASN A 187 25.75 -6.47 -3.01
N VAL A 188 26.50 -6.42 -4.09
CA VAL A 188 27.91 -6.80 -4.13
C VAL A 188 28.71 -5.56 -4.50
N THR A 189 29.54 -5.09 -3.59
CA THR A 189 30.38 -3.90 -3.78
C THR A 189 31.84 -4.29 -3.80
N ALA A 190 32.57 -3.78 -4.78
CA ALA A 190 34.02 -3.88 -4.90
C ALA A 190 34.64 -2.47 -4.77
N ASP A 191 35.33 -2.22 -3.66
CA ASP A 191 35.99 -0.96 -3.37
C ASP A 191 37.50 -1.07 -3.57
N THR A 192 38.03 -0.36 -4.56
CA THR A 192 39.45 -0.35 -4.94
C THR A 192 40.03 1.03 -4.65
N TYR A 193 41.16 1.09 -3.96
CA TYR A 193 41.84 2.36 -3.71
C TYR A 193 43.29 2.28 -4.23
N LEU A 194 43.66 3.22 -5.13
CA LEU A 194 44.95 3.32 -5.78
C LEU A 194 45.77 4.47 -5.17
N ASN A 195 46.56 4.18 -4.13
CA ASN A 195 47.28 5.18 -3.34
C ASN A 195 48.19 6.07 -4.21
N ARG A 196 48.87 5.50 -5.24
CA ARG A 196 49.83 6.24 -6.08
C ARG A 196 49.21 7.44 -6.80
N ILE A 197 47.93 7.32 -7.15
CA ILE A 197 47.21 8.36 -7.90
C ILE A 197 46.10 8.99 -7.08
N GLY A 198 45.91 8.62 -5.81
CA GLY A 198 44.83 9.13 -4.94
C GLY A 198 43.45 8.94 -5.55
N MET A 199 43.17 7.76 -6.08
CA MET A 199 41.87 7.43 -6.68
C MET A 199 41.20 6.24 -5.98
N ALA A 200 39.91 6.36 -5.72
CA ALA A 200 39.07 5.29 -5.27
C ALA A 200 38.02 4.95 -6.35
N PHE A 201 37.80 3.67 -6.57
CA PHE A 201 36.75 3.16 -7.45
C PHE A 201 35.82 2.26 -6.63
N SER A 202 34.53 2.45 -6.77
CA SER A 202 33.50 1.60 -6.19
C SER A 202 32.59 1.10 -7.28
N VAL A 203 32.49 -0.21 -7.45
CA VAL A 203 31.55 -0.87 -8.35
C VAL A 203 30.56 -1.64 -7.51
N THR A 204 29.27 -1.35 -7.67
CA THR A 204 28.21 -2.04 -6.94
C THR A 204 27.23 -2.70 -7.91
N ALA A 205 27.07 -4.01 -7.79
CA ALA A 205 25.99 -4.76 -8.41
C ALA A 205 24.83 -4.87 -7.41
N GLN A 206 23.70 -4.26 -7.75
CA GLN A 206 22.46 -4.33 -6.98
C GLN A 206 21.53 -5.35 -7.63
N CYS A 207 21.28 -6.45 -6.95
CA CYS A 207 20.45 -7.54 -7.44
C CYS A 207 19.17 -7.63 -6.63
N THR A 208 18.03 -7.61 -7.30
CA THR A 208 16.75 -8.07 -6.75
C THR A 208 16.47 -9.44 -7.38
N TRP A 209 16.57 -10.50 -6.59
CA TRP A 209 16.36 -11.86 -7.07
C TRP A 209 14.91 -12.12 -7.42
N TYR A 210 14.03 -11.63 -6.57
CA TYR A 210 12.59 -11.55 -6.84
C TYR A 210 11.89 -10.62 -5.84
N THR A 211 10.74 -10.12 -6.25
CA THR A 211 9.70 -9.65 -5.34
C THR A 211 8.44 -10.47 -5.58
N ALA A 212 7.71 -10.79 -4.54
CA ALA A 212 6.47 -11.53 -4.66
C ALA A 212 5.38 -10.90 -3.80
N THR A 213 4.16 -10.93 -4.32
CA THR A 213 2.95 -10.51 -3.60
C THR A 213 1.88 -11.57 -3.73
N GLN A 214 1.09 -11.74 -2.67
CA GLN A 214 -0.02 -12.67 -2.67
C GLN A 214 -1.13 -12.13 -1.77
N SER A 215 -2.36 -12.07 -2.29
CA SER A 215 -3.54 -11.75 -1.50
C SER A 215 -3.89 -12.91 -0.58
N LEU A 216 -4.32 -12.62 0.65
CA LEU A 216 -4.85 -13.64 1.55
C LEU A 216 -6.17 -14.14 1.01
N TRP A 217 -6.36 -15.46 1.09
CA TRP A 217 -7.56 -16.10 0.57
C TRP A 217 -8.80 -15.75 1.38
N ASN A 218 -9.93 -15.57 0.69
CA ASN A 218 -11.26 -15.48 1.27
C ASN A 218 -12.31 -15.94 0.24
N ASN A 219 -13.51 -16.21 0.68
CA ASN A 219 -14.59 -16.72 -0.18
C ASN A 219 -15.38 -15.60 -0.89
N GLY A 220 -15.09 -14.33 -0.60
CA GLY A 220 -15.79 -13.18 -1.20
C GLY A 220 -17.19 -12.91 -0.63
N THR A 221 -17.73 -13.78 0.22
CA THR A 221 -19.11 -13.69 0.70
C THR A 221 -19.19 -12.89 2.00
N PRO A 222 -20.12 -11.94 2.16
CA PRO A 222 -20.35 -11.26 3.44
C PRO A 222 -21.04 -12.21 4.43
N VAL A 223 -20.89 -11.96 5.72
CA VAL A 223 -21.62 -12.66 6.79
C VAL A 223 -22.96 -12.02 7.10
N SER A 224 -23.07 -10.73 6.84
CA SER A 224 -24.29 -9.95 7.00
C SER A 224 -24.27 -8.72 6.09
N TYR A 225 -25.38 -8.03 5.98
CA TYR A 225 -25.47 -6.74 5.30
C TYR A 225 -26.39 -5.78 6.04
N VAL A 226 -26.16 -4.50 5.80
CA VAL A 226 -26.99 -3.39 6.32
C VAL A 226 -27.80 -2.84 5.16
N ASP A 227 -29.11 -2.70 5.35
CA ASP A 227 -30.01 -2.11 4.39
C ASP A 227 -30.06 -0.57 4.51
N LYS A 228 -30.76 0.08 3.59
CA LYS A 228 -30.96 1.54 3.56
C LYS A 228 -31.59 2.08 4.86
N GLY A 229 -32.39 1.28 5.56
CA GLY A 229 -33.01 1.63 6.84
C GLY A 229 -32.07 1.47 8.04
N GLY A 230 -30.87 0.94 7.84
CA GLY A 230 -29.89 0.65 8.90
C GLY A 230 -30.11 -0.67 9.62
N LYS A 231 -31.02 -1.52 9.12
CA LYS A 231 -31.28 -2.83 9.70
C LYS A 231 -30.22 -3.83 9.21
N VAL A 232 -29.72 -4.62 10.14
CA VAL A 232 -28.75 -5.69 9.85
C VAL A 232 -29.50 -6.98 9.53
N HIS A 233 -29.10 -7.63 8.43
CA HIS A 233 -29.60 -8.90 7.97
C HIS A 233 -28.47 -9.90 7.86
N LEU A 234 -28.70 -11.17 8.22
CA LEU A 234 -27.75 -12.24 7.91
C LEU A 234 -27.75 -12.49 6.40
N PHE A 235 -26.56 -12.68 5.83
CA PHE A 235 -26.43 -13.02 4.43
C PHE A 235 -26.57 -14.52 4.24
N THR A 236 -27.45 -14.95 3.35
CA THR A 236 -27.76 -16.35 3.08
C THR A 236 -27.36 -16.77 1.67
N GLU A 237 -27.37 -18.06 1.37
CA GLU A 237 -27.11 -18.56 0.01
C GLU A 237 -28.15 -18.06 -1.00
N ALA A 238 -29.39 -17.83 -0.57
CA ALA A 238 -30.43 -17.26 -1.43
C ALA A 238 -30.10 -15.82 -1.82
N ASP A 239 -29.54 -15.02 -0.91
CA ASP A 239 -29.14 -13.63 -1.16
C ASP A 239 -28.01 -13.54 -2.20
N ALA A 240 -27.15 -14.56 -2.30
CA ALA A 240 -26.08 -14.62 -3.29
C ALA A 240 -26.59 -14.68 -4.75
N THR A 241 -27.85 -15.07 -4.94
CA THR A 241 -28.51 -15.14 -6.25
C THR A 241 -29.61 -14.08 -6.43
N ASP A 242 -29.94 -13.36 -5.37
CA ASP A 242 -30.91 -12.25 -5.42
C ASP A 242 -30.36 -11.09 -6.26
N VAL A 243 -31.18 -10.53 -7.13
CA VAL A 243 -30.80 -9.47 -8.08
C VAL A 243 -30.32 -8.21 -7.35
N GLN A 244 -30.86 -7.93 -6.16
CA GLN A 244 -30.48 -6.75 -5.38
C GLN A 244 -29.25 -6.99 -4.51
N LEU A 245 -28.93 -8.21 -4.11
CA LEU A 245 -27.91 -8.54 -3.11
C LEU A 245 -26.69 -9.27 -3.67
N GLN A 246 -26.79 -9.92 -4.84
CA GLN A 246 -25.68 -10.68 -5.44
C GLN A 246 -24.41 -9.87 -5.66
N HIS A 247 -24.52 -8.55 -5.79
CA HIS A 247 -23.39 -7.65 -5.96
C HIS A 247 -22.51 -7.50 -4.70
N LEU A 248 -23.05 -7.91 -3.55
CA LEU A 248 -22.29 -7.96 -2.30
C LEU A 248 -21.29 -9.14 -2.27
N VAL A 249 -21.48 -10.15 -3.12
CA VAL A 249 -20.49 -11.24 -3.24
C VAL A 249 -19.33 -10.78 -4.12
N ASN A 250 -18.14 -10.67 -3.54
CA ASN A 250 -16.93 -10.34 -4.31
C ASN A 250 -16.53 -11.53 -5.17
N LYS A 251 -16.61 -11.38 -6.48
CA LYS A 251 -16.17 -12.39 -7.46
C LYS A 251 -14.72 -12.13 -7.81
N TYR A 252 -13.86 -13.11 -7.58
CA TYR A 252 -12.44 -13.04 -7.88
C TYR A 252 -12.14 -13.82 -9.16
N ALA A 253 -11.14 -13.35 -9.92
CA ALA A 253 -10.56 -14.13 -11.00
C ALA A 253 -9.82 -15.35 -10.42
N ASP A 254 -9.71 -16.43 -11.18
CA ASP A 254 -9.11 -17.71 -10.74
C ASP A 254 -7.66 -17.56 -10.23
N ASP A 255 -6.93 -16.55 -10.75
CA ASP A 255 -5.55 -16.26 -10.39
C ASP A 255 -5.39 -15.17 -9.31
N TYR A 256 -6.50 -14.62 -8.77
CA TYR A 256 -6.45 -13.47 -7.84
C TYR A 256 -5.62 -13.76 -6.58
N PHE A 257 -5.74 -14.95 -6.02
CA PHE A 257 -5.03 -15.39 -4.83
C PHE A 257 -3.68 -16.07 -5.13
N ASN A 258 -3.30 -16.18 -6.38
CA ASN A 258 -2.03 -16.76 -6.76
C ASN A 258 -0.85 -15.85 -6.38
N ARG A 259 0.26 -16.47 -6.01
CA ARG A 259 1.51 -15.76 -5.74
C ARG A 259 2.04 -15.16 -7.04
N ARG A 260 2.15 -13.83 -7.08
CA ARG A 260 2.66 -13.06 -8.22
C ARG A 260 4.11 -12.71 -7.99
N VAL A 261 4.97 -13.14 -8.88
CA VAL A 261 6.41 -12.95 -8.77
C VAL A 261 6.90 -12.01 -9.87
N VAL A 262 7.66 -10.99 -9.45
CA VAL A 262 8.50 -10.19 -10.35
C VAL A 262 9.89 -10.82 -10.31
N PRO A 263 10.42 -11.32 -11.43
CA PRO A 263 11.68 -12.04 -11.47
C PRO A 263 12.89 -11.12 -11.35
N PHE A 264 14.05 -11.73 -11.37
CA PHE A 264 15.38 -11.13 -11.24
C PHE A 264 15.54 -9.81 -12.00
N GLU A 265 16.21 -8.86 -11.33
CA GLU A 265 16.82 -7.70 -11.96
C GLU A 265 18.17 -7.37 -11.32
N MET A 266 19.07 -6.79 -12.10
CA MET A 266 20.38 -6.33 -11.63
C MET A 266 20.71 -4.99 -12.28
N GLY A 267 21.21 -4.06 -11.47
CA GLY A 267 21.82 -2.82 -11.92
C GLY A 267 23.25 -2.71 -11.46
N ILE A 268 24.16 -2.26 -12.33
CA ILE A 268 25.56 -1.99 -11.98
C ILE A 268 25.78 -0.49 -11.88
N ASN A 269 26.30 -0.06 -10.73
CA ASN A 269 26.66 1.31 -10.42
C ASN A 269 28.17 1.45 -10.34
N LEU A 270 28.70 2.57 -10.79
CA LEU A 270 30.13 2.91 -10.72
C LEU A 270 30.29 4.28 -10.06
N LYS A 271 31.24 4.39 -9.12
CA LYS A 271 31.70 5.66 -8.56
C LYS A 271 33.23 5.72 -8.64
N ALA A 272 33.78 6.80 -9.17
CA ALA A 272 35.18 7.11 -9.18
C ALA A 272 35.42 8.38 -8.39
N THR A 273 36.30 8.34 -7.39
CA THR A 273 36.61 9.48 -6.52
C THR A 273 38.12 9.80 -6.66
N LYS A 274 38.40 11.06 -6.92
CA LYS A 274 39.76 11.61 -6.96
C LYS A 274 40.02 12.48 -5.75
N GLU A 275 41.08 12.20 -5.00
CA GLU A 275 41.59 13.11 -3.97
C GLU A 275 42.49 14.16 -4.62
N ILE A 276 42.21 15.45 -4.39
CA ILE A 276 42.93 16.59 -4.93
C ILE A 276 43.51 17.36 -3.74
N GLY A 277 44.83 17.15 -3.51
CA GLY A 277 45.49 17.65 -2.32
C GLY A 277 44.88 17.10 -1.03
N LYS A 278 44.92 17.90 0.04
CA LYS A 278 44.37 17.51 1.37
C LYS A 278 42.92 17.97 1.61
N TYR A 279 42.41 18.87 0.76
CA TYR A 279 41.26 19.64 1.03
C TYR A 279 40.04 19.34 0.13
N MET A 280 40.25 18.63 -0.99
CA MET A 280 39.16 18.41 -1.94
C MET A 280 39.08 16.96 -2.39
N GLN A 281 37.86 16.44 -2.51
CA GLN A 281 37.56 15.19 -3.17
C GLN A 281 36.52 15.45 -4.26
N LEU A 282 36.79 14.98 -5.46
CA LEU A 282 35.87 15.01 -6.59
C LEU A 282 35.42 13.60 -6.92
N SER A 283 34.11 13.34 -6.93
CA SER A 283 33.54 12.04 -7.30
C SER A 283 32.68 12.20 -8.53
N LEU A 284 32.83 11.27 -9.47
CA LEU A 284 31.91 11.06 -10.58
C LEU A 284 31.22 9.72 -10.37
N PHE A 285 29.92 9.65 -10.60
CA PHE A 285 29.18 8.40 -10.48
C PHE A 285 28.18 8.19 -11.61
N VAL A 286 27.98 6.93 -11.93
CA VAL A 286 26.99 6.47 -12.88
C VAL A 286 26.18 5.39 -12.18
N ASN A 287 24.90 5.64 -12.01
CA ASN A 287 23.95 4.65 -11.52
C ASN A 287 23.29 3.95 -12.70
N ARG A 288 23.08 2.64 -12.55
CA ARG A 288 22.50 1.78 -13.60
C ARG A 288 23.23 1.86 -14.93
N LEU A 289 24.59 1.90 -14.89
CA LEU A 289 25.45 1.82 -16.08
C LEU A 289 25.12 0.61 -16.95
N LEU A 290 24.87 -0.54 -16.32
CA LEU A 290 24.36 -1.74 -16.96
C LEU A 290 23.13 -2.21 -16.20
N ASN A 291 22.12 -2.68 -16.95
CA ASN A 291 20.88 -3.21 -16.40
C ASN A 291 20.56 -4.56 -17.03
N VAL A 292 20.23 -5.53 -16.18
CA VAL A 292 19.71 -6.83 -16.59
C VAL A 292 18.34 -6.99 -15.96
N ALA A 293 17.29 -6.99 -16.77
CA ALA A 293 15.92 -7.14 -16.31
C ALA A 293 15.14 -7.97 -17.36
N PRO A 294 15.13 -9.31 -17.23
CA PRO A 294 14.43 -10.18 -18.16
C PRO A 294 12.95 -9.78 -18.31
N ILE A 295 12.43 -9.91 -19.52
CA ILE A 295 11.00 -9.77 -19.80
C ILE A 295 10.27 -10.90 -19.08
N TYR A 296 9.11 -10.61 -18.51
CA TYR A 296 8.27 -11.60 -17.86
C TYR A 296 6.79 -11.36 -18.18
N HIS A 297 5.95 -12.36 -17.92
CA HIS A 297 4.51 -12.26 -18.15
C HIS A 297 3.76 -12.11 -16.81
N ARG A 298 2.77 -11.24 -16.81
CA ARG A 298 1.80 -11.10 -15.73
C ARG A 298 0.41 -11.39 -16.29
N GLY A 299 -0.05 -12.63 -16.09
CA GLY A 299 -1.18 -13.14 -16.84
C GLY A 299 -0.85 -13.17 -18.35
N THR A 300 -1.70 -12.60 -19.16
CA THR A 300 -1.50 -12.46 -20.61
C THR A 300 -0.62 -11.27 -21.02
N ARG A 301 -0.28 -10.38 -20.08
CA ARG A 301 0.47 -9.15 -20.38
C ARG A 301 1.97 -9.39 -20.26
N GLU A 302 2.70 -9.09 -21.33
CA GLU A 302 4.16 -8.98 -21.32
C GLU A 302 4.59 -7.71 -20.58
N VAL A 303 5.57 -7.83 -19.66
CA VAL A 303 6.13 -6.73 -18.88
C VAL A 303 7.63 -6.60 -19.21
N LYS A 304 8.00 -5.46 -19.78
CA LYS A 304 9.38 -5.05 -20.03
C LYS A 304 9.75 -3.92 -19.08
N ARG A 305 10.85 -4.09 -18.33
CA ARG A 305 11.39 -3.08 -17.43
C ARG A 305 12.54 -2.35 -18.15
N ILE A 306 12.42 -1.02 -18.28
CA ILE A 306 13.40 -0.18 -18.94
C ILE A 306 13.94 0.80 -17.91
N TYR A 307 15.26 0.88 -17.80
CA TYR A 307 15.94 1.77 -16.87
C TYR A 307 16.97 2.60 -17.63
N ASN A 308 17.02 3.90 -17.35
CA ASN A 308 17.99 4.80 -17.91
C ASN A 308 19.18 4.98 -16.93
N PRO A 309 20.43 5.06 -17.44
CA PRO A 309 21.56 5.44 -16.61
C PRO A 309 21.39 6.87 -16.06
N TYR A 310 21.87 7.09 -14.84
CA TYR A 310 21.89 8.39 -14.19
C TYR A 310 23.33 8.75 -13.83
N PHE A 311 23.73 9.96 -14.21
CA PHE A 311 25.09 10.46 -14.01
C PHE A 311 25.07 11.60 -12.99
N GLY A 312 26.10 11.70 -12.18
CA GLY A 312 26.24 12.80 -11.24
C GLY A 312 27.70 13.06 -10.85
N MET A 313 27.90 14.22 -10.29
CA MET A 313 29.17 14.67 -9.76
C MET A 313 28.98 15.21 -8.34
N GLU A 314 29.95 14.94 -7.48
CA GLU A 314 29.97 15.40 -6.08
C GLU A 314 31.35 15.97 -5.78
N ALA A 315 31.41 17.17 -5.20
CA ALA A 315 32.62 17.79 -4.71
C ALA A 315 32.56 17.98 -3.20
N ASN A 316 33.50 17.38 -2.47
CA ASN A 316 33.61 17.51 -1.01
C ASN A 316 34.83 18.36 -0.69
N LEU A 317 34.64 19.45 0.06
CA LEU A 317 35.70 20.33 0.56
C LEU A 317 35.88 20.05 2.06
N ARG A 318 37.14 19.93 2.48
CA ARG A 318 37.53 19.81 3.90
C ARG A 318 38.29 21.07 4.29
N PHE A 319 37.80 21.75 5.28
CA PHE A 319 38.41 22.95 5.83
C PHE A 319 39.21 22.67 7.09
#